data_a7d0629b2e37d743c003303239fe7b24
#
_entry.id   a7d0629b2e37d743c003303239fe7b24
#
_cell.length_a   1.000
_cell.length_b   1.000
_cell.length_c   1.000
_cell.angle_alpha   90.00
_cell.angle_beta   90.00
_cell.angle_gamma   90.00
#
_symmetry.space_group_name_H-M   'P 1'
#
loop_
_entity.id
_entity.type
_entity.pdbx_description
1 polymer ?
#
loop_
_entity_poly.entity_id
_entity_poly.type
_entity_poly.pdbx_seq_one_letter_code
_entity_poly.pdbx_strand_id
1 'polypeptide(L)'
;MPRRILLVIFDLDGTLTTVESLWTFLHNAFHTWDNGRVLEQKYRRGEITYKEWAETDARCWTGIPMNTLLKALNQIPYSNGAKEVFQTLRSKHVKTAIVSAGLSILADKAARELGADLAVSNELEIQDGILTGGIEVKVSVAEKAKIVKDISTRFAIPLQEIALVGDRANDLPIDDCLRIAFRPKDDAARSRANVIINDDNLSGVLPYLE
;
A
#
# COMPACT_ATOMS: atom_id res chain seq x y z
N MET A 1 28.88 -10.10 4.59
CA MET A 1 28.95 -8.78 3.94
C MET A 1 27.66 -8.03 4.28
N PRO A 2 27.65 -6.72 4.47
CA PRO A 2 26.41 -5.98 4.63
C PRO A 2 25.51 -6.21 3.40
N ARG A 3 24.23 -6.32 3.62
CA ARG A 3 23.23 -6.56 2.56
C ARG A 3 23.06 -5.26 1.78
N ARG A 4 23.37 -5.28 0.48
CA ARG A 4 23.14 -4.11 -0.38
C ARG A 4 21.69 -4.10 -0.82
N ILE A 5 20.94 -3.05 -0.52
CA ILE A 5 19.56 -2.90 -0.99
C ILE A 5 19.54 -2.11 -2.30
N LEU A 6 18.91 -2.68 -3.32
CA LEU A 6 18.75 -2.07 -4.65
C LEU A 6 17.30 -1.69 -4.98
N LEU A 7 16.34 -2.26 -4.25
CA LEU A 7 14.91 -1.97 -4.39
C LEU A 7 14.24 -1.92 -3.02
N VAL A 8 13.41 -0.92 -2.79
CA VAL A 8 12.55 -0.86 -1.62
C VAL A 8 11.09 -0.86 -2.08
N ILE A 9 10.31 -1.80 -1.55
CA ILE A 9 8.88 -1.91 -1.80
C ILE A 9 8.14 -1.46 -0.55
N PHE A 10 7.32 -0.44 -0.69
CA PHE A 10 6.54 0.14 0.38
C PHE A 10 5.07 -0.26 0.26
N ASP A 11 4.43 -0.57 1.39
CA ASP A 11 2.99 -0.45 1.51
C ASP A 11 2.56 1.02 1.54
N LEU A 12 1.26 1.28 1.34
CA LEU A 12 0.72 2.64 1.27
C LEU A 12 -0.03 3.03 2.53
N ASP A 13 -1.11 2.30 2.86
CA ASP A 13 -2.02 2.63 3.94
C ASP A 13 -1.40 2.33 5.31
N GLY A 14 -1.27 3.34 6.19
CA GLY A 14 -0.59 3.18 7.49
C GLY A 14 0.94 3.20 7.42
N THR A 15 1.51 3.16 6.22
CA THR A 15 2.96 3.19 5.96
C THR A 15 3.40 4.50 5.31
N LEU A 16 3.11 4.71 4.03
CA LEU A 16 3.42 5.96 3.33
C LEU A 16 2.40 7.07 3.63
N THR A 17 1.19 6.70 4.00
CA THR A 17 0.14 7.61 4.46
C THR A 17 -0.22 7.35 5.91
N THR A 18 -0.85 8.33 6.55
CA THR A 18 -1.31 8.21 7.95
C THR A 18 -2.67 7.51 8.07
N VAL A 19 -3.34 7.26 6.95
CA VAL A 19 -4.64 6.57 6.90
C VAL A 19 -4.40 5.06 7.01
N GLU A 20 -5.04 4.41 7.97
CA GLU A 20 -4.87 2.97 8.23
C GLU A 20 -5.55 2.07 7.19
N SER A 21 -6.57 2.59 6.50
CA SER A 21 -7.30 1.92 5.43
C SER A 21 -7.98 2.95 4.54
N LEU A 22 -7.61 2.98 3.26
CA LEU A 22 -8.25 3.83 2.27
C LEU A 22 -9.73 3.45 2.08
N TRP A 23 -10.05 2.16 2.16
CA TRP A 23 -11.43 1.68 2.08
C TRP A 23 -12.32 2.31 3.16
N THR A 24 -11.90 2.20 4.42
CA THR A 24 -12.60 2.82 5.56
C THR A 24 -12.68 4.33 5.42
N PHE A 25 -11.61 4.98 4.99
CA PHE A 25 -11.57 6.42 4.78
C PHE A 25 -12.61 6.87 3.75
N LEU A 26 -12.69 6.20 2.59
CA LEU A 26 -13.65 6.54 1.53
C LEU A 26 -15.09 6.24 1.92
N HIS A 27 -15.35 5.13 2.61
CA HIS A 27 -16.69 4.86 3.15
C HIS A 27 -17.16 5.94 4.10
N ASN A 28 -16.28 6.47 4.95
CA ASN A 28 -16.61 7.62 5.81
C ASN A 28 -16.83 8.90 5.00
N ALA A 29 -15.94 9.18 4.05
CA ALA A 29 -16.05 10.37 3.20
C ALA A 29 -17.32 10.41 2.35
N PHE A 30 -17.82 9.24 1.93
CA PHE A 30 -19.00 9.09 1.09
C PHE A 30 -20.26 8.67 1.85
N HIS A 31 -20.19 8.61 3.18
CA HIS A 31 -21.31 8.21 4.06
C HIS A 31 -21.88 6.81 3.76
N THR A 32 -21.04 5.87 3.36
CA THR A 32 -21.40 4.47 3.03
C THR A 32 -20.84 3.47 4.05
N TRP A 33 -20.36 3.93 5.21
CA TRP A 33 -19.66 3.11 6.21
C TRP A 33 -20.52 1.96 6.78
N ASP A 34 -21.82 2.15 6.94
CA ASP A 34 -22.68 1.07 7.47
C ASP A 34 -22.63 -0.18 6.59
N ASN A 35 -22.57 0.00 5.26
CA ASN A 35 -22.37 -1.10 4.31
C ASN A 35 -20.94 -1.64 4.38
N GLY A 36 -19.92 -0.77 4.34
CA GLY A 36 -18.52 -1.16 4.38
C GLY A 36 -18.16 -1.95 5.63
N ARG A 37 -18.66 -1.56 6.80
CA ARG A 37 -18.43 -2.28 8.06
C ARG A 37 -18.95 -3.71 8.03
N VAL A 38 -20.12 -3.95 7.47
CA VAL A 38 -20.70 -5.29 7.35
C VAL A 38 -19.85 -6.16 6.42
N LEU A 39 -19.39 -5.59 5.30
CA LEU A 39 -18.56 -6.29 4.32
C LEU A 39 -17.17 -6.61 4.86
N GLU A 40 -16.54 -5.65 5.55
CA GLU A 40 -15.27 -5.88 6.23
C GLU A 40 -15.35 -7.02 7.24
N GLN A 41 -16.42 -7.06 8.06
CA GLN A 41 -16.62 -8.14 9.02
C GLN A 41 -16.80 -9.51 8.34
N LYS A 42 -17.55 -9.58 7.23
CA LYS A 42 -17.70 -10.83 6.45
C LYS A 42 -16.35 -11.30 5.89
N TYR A 43 -15.57 -10.39 5.33
CA TYR A 43 -14.24 -10.69 4.83
C TYR A 43 -13.31 -11.20 5.95
N ARG A 44 -13.27 -10.50 7.11
CA ARG A 44 -12.45 -10.92 8.26
C ARG A 44 -12.83 -12.30 8.82
N ARG A 45 -14.09 -12.69 8.69
CA ARG A 45 -14.57 -14.04 9.07
C ARG A 45 -14.36 -15.10 7.97
N GLY A 46 -13.84 -14.70 6.82
CA GLY A 46 -13.64 -15.61 5.67
C GLY A 46 -14.94 -16.02 4.96
N GLU A 47 -16.04 -15.29 5.18
CA GLU A 47 -17.34 -15.55 4.54
C GLU A 47 -17.37 -15.09 3.08
N ILE A 48 -16.53 -14.12 2.72
CA ILE A 48 -16.33 -13.62 1.37
C ILE A 48 -14.84 -13.47 1.08
N THR A 49 -14.48 -13.56 -0.19
CA THR A 49 -13.12 -13.34 -0.68
C THR A 49 -12.78 -11.84 -0.68
N TYR A 50 -11.48 -11.50 -0.75
CA TYR A 50 -11.05 -10.12 -0.94
C TYR A 50 -11.67 -9.48 -2.20
N LYS A 51 -11.76 -10.24 -3.30
CA LYS A 51 -12.34 -9.79 -4.56
C LYS A 51 -13.82 -9.42 -4.40
N GLU A 52 -14.61 -10.31 -3.80
CA GLU A 52 -16.04 -10.07 -3.54
C GLU A 52 -16.25 -8.86 -2.64
N TRP A 53 -15.40 -8.70 -1.61
CA TRP A 53 -15.41 -7.52 -0.76
C TRP A 53 -15.13 -6.26 -1.57
N ALA A 54 -14.01 -6.18 -2.29
CA ALA A 54 -13.61 -5.01 -3.08
C ALA A 54 -14.66 -4.63 -4.14
N GLU A 55 -15.22 -5.62 -4.86
CA GLU A 55 -16.26 -5.40 -5.85
C GLU A 55 -17.56 -4.85 -5.23
N THR A 56 -17.89 -5.30 -4.02
CA THR A 56 -19.12 -4.86 -3.35
C THR A 56 -18.93 -3.46 -2.76
N ASP A 57 -17.76 -3.16 -2.19
CA ASP A 57 -17.43 -1.82 -1.70
C ASP A 57 -17.40 -0.80 -2.85
N ALA A 58 -16.80 -1.16 -3.99
CA ALA A 58 -16.76 -0.29 -5.17
C ALA A 58 -18.19 0.06 -5.67
N ARG A 59 -19.12 -0.90 -5.64
CA ARG A 59 -20.54 -0.65 -6.00
C ARG A 59 -21.21 0.37 -5.09
N CYS A 60 -20.82 0.47 -3.82
CA CYS A 60 -21.34 1.49 -2.91
C CYS A 60 -21.00 2.92 -3.36
N TRP A 61 -20.03 3.07 -4.25
CA TRP A 61 -19.57 4.37 -4.76
C TRP A 61 -20.00 4.67 -6.20
N THR A 62 -20.90 3.86 -6.76
CA THR A 62 -21.47 4.09 -8.10
C THR A 62 -22.10 5.49 -8.20
N GLY A 63 -21.79 6.21 -9.25
CA GLY A 63 -22.31 7.55 -9.51
C GLY A 63 -21.54 8.69 -8.83
N ILE A 64 -20.52 8.39 -8.01
CA ILE A 64 -19.67 9.42 -7.40
C ILE A 64 -18.76 10.04 -8.46
N PRO A 65 -18.74 11.38 -8.60
CA PRO A 65 -17.85 12.06 -9.51
C PRO A 65 -16.37 11.89 -9.08
N MET A 66 -15.47 11.65 -10.05
CA MET A 66 -14.04 11.57 -9.84
C MET A 66 -13.47 12.77 -9.07
N ASN A 67 -13.96 13.98 -9.34
CA ASN A 67 -13.54 15.18 -8.63
C ASN A 67 -13.85 15.12 -7.13
N THR A 68 -14.94 14.45 -6.73
CA THR A 68 -15.29 14.26 -5.31
C THR A 68 -14.31 13.30 -4.66
N LEU A 69 -13.99 12.21 -5.34
CA LEU A 69 -12.97 11.26 -4.88
C LEU A 69 -11.59 11.95 -4.73
N LEU A 70 -11.15 12.70 -5.74
CA LEU A 70 -9.87 13.43 -5.69
C LEU A 70 -9.80 14.44 -4.54
N LYS A 71 -10.90 15.16 -4.27
CA LYS A 71 -10.97 16.10 -3.12
C LYS A 71 -10.80 15.35 -1.79
N ALA A 72 -11.43 14.18 -1.63
CA ALA A 72 -11.25 13.36 -0.44
C ALA A 72 -9.78 12.89 -0.30
N LEU A 73 -9.18 12.34 -1.37
CA LEU A 73 -7.81 11.85 -1.36
C LEU A 73 -6.75 12.94 -1.10
N ASN A 74 -7.01 14.18 -1.49
CA ASN A 74 -6.10 15.30 -1.22
C ASN A 74 -6.04 15.69 0.27
N GLN A 75 -6.94 15.18 1.10
CA GLN A 75 -6.93 15.38 2.55
C GLN A 75 -6.02 14.35 3.26
N ILE A 76 -5.56 13.31 2.57
CA ILE A 76 -4.74 12.25 3.15
C ILE A 76 -3.28 12.72 3.23
N PRO A 77 -2.72 12.91 4.44
CA PRO A 77 -1.34 13.29 4.60
C PRO A 77 -0.41 12.09 4.42
N TYR A 78 0.80 12.36 3.94
CA TYR A 78 1.89 11.39 4.01
C TYR A 78 2.44 11.26 5.42
N SER A 79 2.99 10.11 5.73
CA SER A 79 3.78 9.88 6.95
C SER A 79 4.98 10.82 6.98
N ASN A 80 5.33 11.29 8.18
CA ASN A 80 6.51 12.11 8.38
C ASN A 80 7.75 11.41 7.79
N GLY A 81 8.62 12.16 7.12
CA GLY A 81 9.84 11.62 6.50
C GLY A 81 9.62 10.87 5.18
N ALA A 82 8.40 10.59 4.73
CA ALA A 82 8.16 9.82 3.49
C ALA A 82 8.87 10.47 2.28
N LYS A 83 8.73 11.79 2.11
CA LYS A 83 9.39 12.51 1.01
C LYS A 83 10.92 12.45 1.10
N GLU A 84 11.47 12.59 2.30
CA GLU A 84 12.91 12.48 2.57
C GLU A 84 13.44 11.09 2.20
N VAL A 85 12.72 10.02 2.59
CA VAL A 85 13.09 8.62 2.27
C VAL A 85 13.22 8.44 0.75
N PHE A 86 12.20 8.85 -0.01
CA PHE A 86 12.23 8.70 -1.47
C PHE A 86 13.33 9.54 -2.13
N GLN A 87 13.57 10.75 -1.65
CA GLN A 87 14.67 11.61 -2.15
C GLN A 87 16.03 10.97 -1.88
N THR A 88 16.24 10.42 -0.66
CA THR A 88 17.48 9.76 -0.28
C THR A 88 17.73 8.50 -1.11
N LEU A 89 16.71 7.63 -1.24
CA LEU A 89 16.81 6.40 -2.05
C LEU A 89 17.14 6.72 -3.52
N ARG A 90 16.48 7.75 -4.07
CA ARG A 90 16.75 8.21 -5.45
C ARG A 90 18.19 8.70 -5.61
N SER A 91 18.72 9.49 -4.66
CA SER A 91 20.11 9.98 -4.71
C SER A 91 21.13 8.85 -4.66
N LYS A 92 20.78 7.73 -4.04
CA LYS A 92 21.57 6.49 -3.95
C LYS A 92 21.30 5.51 -5.12
N HIS A 93 20.48 5.90 -6.10
CA HIS A 93 20.06 5.06 -7.23
C HIS A 93 19.34 3.75 -6.80
N VAL A 94 18.72 3.73 -5.62
CA VAL A 94 17.88 2.64 -5.16
C VAL A 94 16.50 2.78 -5.79
N LYS A 95 16.00 1.71 -6.41
CA LYS A 95 14.66 1.66 -6.98
C LYS A 95 13.60 1.63 -5.89
N THR A 96 12.43 2.20 -6.19
CA THR A 96 11.30 2.22 -5.26
C THR A 96 10.01 1.77 -5.91
N ALA A 97 9.21 0.99 -5.19
CA ALA A 97 7.89 0.58 -5.63
C ALA A 97 6.86 0.74 -4.49
N ILE A 98 5.61 0.99 -4.87
CA ILE A 98 4.46 1.01 -3.95
C ILE A 98 3.58 -0.17 -4.29
N VAL A 99 3.25 -1.02 -3.30
CA VAL A 99 2.35 -2.18 -3.46
C VAL A 99 1.25 -2.10 -2.42
N SER A 100 0.03 -1.80 -2.86
CA SER A 100 -1.11 -1.59 -1.96
C SER A 100 -2.32 -2.41 -2.37
N ALA A 101 -2.98 -3.03 -1.39
CA ALA A 101 -4.32 -3.59 -1.56
C ALA A 101 -5.43 -2.51 -1.56
N GLY A 102 -5.07 -1.23 -1.46
CA GLY A 102 -5.96 -0.09 -1.67
C GLY A 102 -6.17 0.22 -3.16
N LEU A 103 -6.37 1.49 -3.48
CA LEU A 103 -6.78 1.96 -4.81
C LEU A 103 -5.67 2.71 -5.55
N SER A 104 -5.58 2.47 -6.86
CA SER A 104 -4.56 3.04 -7.76
C SER A 104 -4.54 4.56 -7.74
N ILE A 105 -5.70 5.18 -7.59
CA ILE A 105 -5.81 6.63 -7.60
C ILE A 105 -4.98 7.30 -6.49
N LEU A 106 -4.88 6.70 -5.30
CA LEU A 106 -3.99 7.17 -4.23
C LEU A 106 -2.56 6.68 -4.44
N ALA A 107 -2.36 5.43 -4.87
CA ALA A 107 -1.04 4.86 -5.11
C ALA A 107 -0.30 5.59 -6.23
N ASP A 108 -0.98 5.92 -7.33
CA ASP A 108 -0.42 6.67 -8.46
C ASP A 108 -0.13 8.13 -8.09
N LYS A 109 -1.01 8.74 -7.27
CA LYS A 109 -0.77 10.07 -6.69
C LYS A 109 0.51 10.04 -5.86
N ALA A 110 0.63 9.08 -4.95
CA ALA A 110 1.82 8.93 -4.10
C ALA A 110 3.07 8.65 -4.93
N ALA A 111 2.99 7.79 -5.95
CA ALA A 111 4.11 7.50 -6.85
C ALA A 111 4.59 8.76 -7.59
N ARG A 112 3.69 9.58 -8.11
CA ARG A 112 4.06 10.84 -8.77
C ARG A 112 4.67 11.86 -7.82
N GLU A 113 4.09 12.05 -6.63
CA GLU A 113 4.50 13.10 -5.69
C GLU A 113 5.77 12.74 -4.91
N LEU A 114 5.97 11.47 -4.58
CA LEU A 114 7.17 10.97 -3.92
C LEU A 114 8.25 10.57 -4.93
N GLY A 115 7.84 10.24 -6.16
CA GLY A 115 8.70 9.83 -7.26
C GLY A 115 9.11 8.37 -7.17
N ALA A 116 8.17 7.47 -6.89
CA ALA A 116 8.39 6.04 -7.00
C ALA A 116 8.55 5.60 -8.47
N ASP A 117 9.33 4.54 -8.69
CA ASP A 117 9.56 3.97 -10.04
C ASP A 117 8.35 3.12 -10.50
N LEU A 118 7.53 2.61 -9.55
CA LEU A 118 6.40 1.75 -9.83
C LEU A 118 5.33 1.88 -8.73
N ALA A 119 4.04 1.78 -9.13
CA ALA A 119 2.93 1.53 -8.21
C ALA A 119 2.08 0.39 -8.74
N VAL A 120 1.61 -0.50 -7.84
CA VAL A 120 0.71 -1.61 -8.15
C VAL A 120 -0.38 -1.64 -7.09
N SER A 121 -1.64 -1.50 -7.52
CA SER A 121 -2.83 -1.47 -6.64
C SER A 121 -4.09 -1.71 -7.45
N ASN A 122 -5.26 -1.74 -6.81
CA ASN A 122 -6.54 -2.02 -7.44
C ASN A 122 -7.11 -0.78 -8.14
N GLU A 123 -7.78 -0.97 -9.27
CA GLU A 123 -8.20 0.12 -10.14
C GLU A 123 -9.73 0.23 -10.21
N LEU A 124 -10.29 1.36 -9.76
CA LEU A 124 -11.71 1.66 -9.92
C LEU A 124 -12.01 1.96 -11.38
N GLU A 125 -13.12 1.43 -11.88
CA GLU A 125 -13.60 1.73 -13.21
C GLU A 125 -14.29 3.11 -13.22
N ILE A 126 -13.86 3.96 -14.18
CA ILE A 126 -14.35 5.33 -14.34
C ILE A 126 -14.82 5.50 -15.78
N GLN A 127 -16.05 5.98 -15.95
CA GLN A 127 -16.58 6.36 -17.24
C GLN A 127 -17.11 7.80 -17.18
N ASP A 128 -16.73 8.63 -18.14
CA ASP A 128 -17.14 10.05 -18.24
C ASP A 128 -16.91 10.86 -16.95
N GLY A 129 -15.83 10.52 -16.21
CA GLY A 129 -15.48 11.17 -14.95
C GLY A 129 -16.34 10.76 -13.75
N ILE A 130 -17.06 9.64 -13.83
CA ILE A 130 -17.95 9.11 -12.80
C ILE A 130 -17.54 7.67 -12.50
N LEU A 131 -17.54 7.27 -11.20
CA LEU A 131 -17.33 5.90 -10.78
C LEU A 131 -18.50 5.02 -11.24
N THR A 132 -18.20 3.93 -11.98
CA THR A 132 -19.20 2.98 -12.45
C THR A 132 -19.62 1.97 -11.38
N GLY A 133 -18.82 1.83 -10.32
CA GLY A 133 -18.93 0.77 -9.32
C GLY A 133 -18.17 -0.49 -9.69
N GLY A 134 -17.49 -0.51 -10.84
CA GLY A 134 -16.55 -1.56 -11.21
C GLY A 134 -15.16 -1.36 -10.60
N ILE A 135 -14.43 -2.46 -10.44
CA ILE A 135 -13.04 -2.48 -9.96
C ILE A 135 -12.27 -3.64 -10.58
N GLU A 136 -11.05 -3.38 -11.02
CA GLU A 136 -10.07 -4.40 -11.34
C GLU A 136 -9.19 -4.68 -10.11
N VAL A 137 -9.29 -5.90 -9.55
CA VAL A 137 -8.48 -6.33 -8.40
C VAL A 137 -7.17 -6.91 -8.91
N LYS A 138 -6.08 -6.16 -8.73
CA LYS A 138 -4.70 -6.53 -9.10
C LYS A 138 -3.88 -6.98 -7.90
N VAL A 139 -4.24 -6.50 -6.69
CA VAL A 139 -3.52 -6.78 -5.44
C VAL A 139 -4.54 -7.15 -4.37
N SER A 140 -4.52 -8.41 -3.94
CA SER A 140 -5.16 -8.82 -2.69
C SER A 140 -4.12 -8.95 -1.57
N VAL A 141 -4.60 -8.98 -0.33
CA VAL A 141 -3.75 -9.18 0.85
C VAL A 141 -2.93 -10.48 0.72
N ALA A 142 -3.52 -11.54 0.18
CA ALA A 142 -2.86 -12.84 0.02
C ALA A 142 -1.84 -12.90 -1.14
N GLU A 143 -1.97 -12.00 -2.12
CA GLU A 143 -1.15 -12.04 -3.34
C GLU A 143 0.09 -11.15 -3.30
N LYS A 144 0.31 -10.37 -2.23
CA LYS A 144 1.48 -9.48 -2.12
C LYS A 144 2.81 -10.21 -2.36
N ALA A 145 2.95 -11.46 -1.88
CA ALA A 145 4.17 -12.24 -2.12
C ALA A 145 4.44 -12.48 -3.63
N LYS A 146 3.40 -12.76 -4.41
CA LYS A 146 3.51 -12.92 -5.86
C LYS A 146 3.92 -11.60 -6.52
N ILE A 147 3.25 -10.51 -6.14
CA ILE A 147 3.54 -9.16 -6.68
C ILE A 147 5.00 -8.76 -6.41
N VAL A 148 5.53 -9.02 -5.22
CA VAL A 148 6.95 -8.75 -4.90
C VAL A 148 7.88 -9.55 -5.82
N LYS A 149 7.60 -10.82 -6.09
CA LYS A 149 8.39 -11.66 -7.01
C LYS A 149 8.31 -11.15 -8.47
N ASP A 150 7.12 -10.74 -8.91
CA ASP A 150 6.92 -10.16 -10.24
C ASP A 150 7.70 -8.85 -10.40
N ILE A 151 7.73 -7.99 -9.37
CA ILE A 151 8.53 -6.76 -9.33
C ILE A 151 10.04 -7.07 -9.32
N SER A 152 10.49 -8.06 -8.52
CA SER A 152 11.88 -8.54 -8.52
C SER A 152 12.31 -8.94 -9.94
N THR A 153 11.49 -9.71 -10.64
CA THR A 153 11.74 -10.12 -12.02
C THR A 153 11.77 -8.93 -12.98
N ARG A 154 10.82 -8.01 -12.86
CA ARG A 154 10.72 -6.81 -13.71
C ARG A 154 11.94 -5.91 -13.63
N PHE A 155 12.48 -5.71 -12.41
CA PHE A 155 13.68 -4.90 -12.21
C PHE A 155 14.99 -5.69 -12.32
N ALA A 156 14.92 -7.01 -12.49
CA ALA A 156 16.06 -7.93 -12.47
C ALA A 156 16.90 -7.79 -11.18
N ILE A 157 16.22 -7.60 -10.03
CA ILE A 157 16.85 -7.46 -8.70
C ILE A 157 16.48 -8.69 -7.86
N PRO A 158 17.46 -9.45 -7.33
CA PRO A 158 17.19 -10.63 -6.52
C PRO A 158 16.54 -10.27 -5.19
N LEU A 159 15.72 -11.17 -4.63
CA LEU A 159 14.95 -10.95 -3.39
C LEU A 159 15.83 -10.52 -2.20
N GLN A 160 17.06 -11.01 -2.15
CA GLN A 160 18.04 -10.68 -1.10
C GLN A 160 18.49 -9.20 -1.12
N GLU A 161 18.30 -8.51 -2.24
CA GLU A 161 18.62 -7.08 -2.43
C GLU A 161 17.37 -6.20 -2.38
N ILE A 162 16.24 -6.76 -1.92
CA ILE A 162 14.96 -6.05 -1.75
C ILE A 162 14.67 -5.83 -0.27
N ALA A 163 14.23 -4.63 0.07
CA ALA A 163 13.61 -4.33 1.35
C ALA A 163 12.10 -4.17 1.20
N LEU A 164 11.35 -4.71 2.14
CA LEU A 164 9.90 -4.56 2.28
C LEU A 164 9.63 -3.68 3.49
N VAL A 165 8.80 -2.65 3.33
CA VAL A 165 8.42 -1.72 4.39
C VAL A 165 6.90 -1.66 4.47
N GLY A 166 6.34 -2.01 5.63
CA GLY A 166 4.90 -2.01 5.85
C GLY A 166 4.52 -2.04 7.32
N ASP A 167 3.24 -1.89 7.62
CA ASP A 167 2.71 -1.88 8.99
C ASP A 167 2.04 -3.20 9.40
N ARG A 168 1.80 -4.12 8.44
CA ARG A 168 1.13 -5.40 8.66
C ARG A 168 1.94 -6.59 8.16
N ALA A 169 1.60 -7.79 8.64
CA ALA A 169 2.28 -9.03 8.28
C ALA A 169 2.24 -9.36 6.78
N ASN A 170 1.16 -8.99 6.10
CA ASN A 170 1.01 -9.21 4.66
C ASN A 170 1.91 -8.31 3.79
N ASP A 171 2.49 -7.25 4.36
CA ASP A 171 3.44 -6.37 3.68
C ASP A 171 4.85 -6.94 3.71
N LEU A 172 5.10 -7.91 4.58
CA LEU A 172 6.38 -8.56 4.82
C LEU A 172 6.36 -10.05 4.44
N PRO A 173 5.89 -10.41 3.21
CA PRO A 173 5.50 -11.78 2.91
C PRO A 173 6.67 -12.71 2.55
N ILE A 174 7.89 -12.19 2.33
CA ILE A 174 9.03 -12.96 1.79
C ILE A 174 10.22 -12.90 2.74
N ASP A 175 10.66 -14.07 3.21
CA ASP A 175 11.72 -14.20 4.20
C ASP A 175 13.11 -13.84 3.64
N ASP A 176 13.34 -14.03 2.35
CA ASP A 176 14.59 -13.65 1.68
C ASP A 176 14.82 -12.14 1.61
N CYS A 177 13.76 -11.33 1.68
CA CYS A 177 13.85 -9.87 1.69
C CYS A 177 14.26 -9.33 3.07
N LEU A 178 14.80 -8.12 3.11
CA LEU A 178 14.87 -7.34 4.34
C LEU A 178 13.46 -6.86 4.70
N ARG A 179 12.95 -7.23 5.86
CA ARG A 179 11.59 -6.93 6.31
C ARG A 179 11.62 -5.90 7.42
N ILE A 180 11.07 -4.72 7.15
CA ILE A 180 11.00 -3.59 8.07
C ILE A 180 9.53 -3.34 8.42
N ALA A 181 9.15 -3.58 9.66
CA ALA A 181 7.84 -3.21 10.17
C ALA A 181 7.88 -1.77 10.66
N PHE A 182 7.16 -0.88 9.98
CA PHE A 182 6.98 0.51 10.36
C PHE A 182 5.68 0.67 11.11
N ARG A 183 5.74 1.07 12.39
CA ARG A 183 4.57 1.24 13.28
C ARG A 183 3.63 0.03 13.25
N PRO A 184 4.15 -1.18 13.44
CA PRO A 184 3.40 -2.42 13.20
C PRO A 184 2.07 -2.46 13.96
N LYS A 185 1.01 -2.81 13.25
CA LYS A 185 -0.38 -2.85 13.73
C LYS A 185 -0.79 -4.20 14.31
N ASP A 186 -0.01 -5.24 14.07
CA ASP A 186 -0.27 -6.58 14.58
C ASP A 186 1.01 -7.28 15.04
N ASP A 187 0.86 -8.27 15.93
CA ASP A 187 1.98 -9.04 16.46
C ASP A 187 2.63 -9.92 15.39
N ALA A 188 1.89 -10.29 14.35
CA ALA A 188 2.42 -11.07 13.25
C ALA A 188 3.40 -10.23 12.40
N ALA A 189 3.14 -8.93 12.20
CA ALA A 189 4.08 -8.02 11.55
C ALA A 189 5.38 -7.90 12.38
N ARG A 190 5.24 -7.73 13.71
CA ARG A 190 6.40 -7.70 14.62
C ARG A 190 7.24 -8.98 14.55
N SER A 191 6.58 -10.13 14.55
CA SER A 191 7.25 -11.44 14.52
C SER A 191 7.94 -11.72 13.19
N ARG A 192 7.43 -11.20 12.08
CA ARG A 192 8.01 -11.38 10.74
C ARG A 192 9.14 -10.43 10.44
N ALA A 193 9.20 -9.27 11.09
CA ALA A 193 10.17 -8.22 10.78
C ALA A 193 11.60 -8.60 11.18
N ASN A 194 12.58 -8.19 10.37
CA ASN A 194 13.99 -8.16 10.74
C ASN A 194 14.30 -6.88 11.54
N VAL A 195 13.54 -5.80 11.26
CA VAL A 195 13.68 -4.49 11.89
C VAL A 195 12.29 -3.97 12.25
N ILE A 196 12.16 -3.37 13.43
CA ILE A 196 10.93 -2.73 13.89
C ILE A 196 11.21 -1.25 14.14
N ILE A 197 10.44 -0.37 13.49
CA ILE A 197 10.46 1.07 13.68
C ILE A 197 9.16 1.48 14.36
N ASN A 198 9.25 1.90 15.62
CA ASN A 198 8.07 2.38 16.38
C ASN A 198 7.92 3.90 16.34
N ASP A 199 8.90 4.60 15.77
CA ASP A 199 8.87 6.05 15.57
C ASP A 199 7.80 6.44 14.54
N ASP A 200 7.27 7.66 14.67
CA ASP A 200 6.30 8.23 13.71
C ASP A 200 6.97 8.79 12.44
N ASN A 201 8.30 8.78 12.38
CA ASN A 201 9.07 9.26 11.24
C ASN A 201 9.59 8.10 10.39
N LEU A 202 9.11 8.00 9.15
CA LEU A 202 9.52 6.96 8.20
C LEU A 202 11.02 7.01 7.86
N SER A 203 11.70 8.16 8.03
CA SER A 203 13.14 8.24 7.79
C SER A 203 13.97 7.32 8.71
N GLY A 204 13.37 6.82 9.80
CA GLY A 204 13.96 5.78 10.63
C GLY A 204 14.29 4.47 9.90
N VAL A 205 13.75 4.24 8.68
CA VAL A 205 14.10 3.07 7.86
C VAL A 205 15.46 3.23 7.16
N LEU A 206 15.91 4.47 6.90
CA LEU A 206 17.09 4.75 6.07
C LEU A 206 18.39 4.06 6.53
N PRO A 207 18.72 4.01 7.85
CA PRO A 207 19.95 3.34 8.31
C PRO A 207 20.03 1.84 7.97
N TYR A 208 18.91 1.21 7.65
CA TYR A 208 18.84 -0.22 7.33
C TYR A 208 18.82 -0.50 5.82
N LEU A 209 18.77 0.55 5.00
CA LEU A 209 18.70 0.47 3.54
C LEU A 209 20.03 0.80 2.85
N GLU A 210 21.10 0.90 3.62
CA GLU A 210 22.46 1.21 3.15
C GLU A 210 23.25 -0.05 2.78
#